data_ed9d058e80ebce2994a77b8137793640
#
_entry.id   ed9d058e80ebce2994a77b8137793640
#
_cell.length_a   1.000
_cell.length_b   1.000
_cell.length_c   1.000
_cell.angle_alpha   90.00
_cell.angle_beta   90.00
_cell.angle_gamma   90.00
#
_symmetry.space_group_name_H-M   'P 1'
#
loop_
_entity.id
_entity.type
_entity.pdbx_description
1 polymer ?
#
loop_
_entity_poly.entity_id
_entity_poly.type
_entity_poly.pdbx_seq_one_letter_code
_entity_poly.pdbx_strand_id
1 'polypeptide(L)'
;RKEKHRAARQGKGFLTIEQPRDIKKAVEQIRPGSAVLLECMSNLVANEMFRADGIVPGGQVKEKILSEMRALREAASRLVIVTNNVFEDGVPYDADTLAYIRTLGEINQCLLREADEAAEVVVGLPVSLKEGRKEPCGF
;
A
#
# COMPACT_ATOMS: atom_id res chain seq x y z
N ARG A 1 10.51 15.17 4.74
CA ARG A 1 9.45 14.59 3.89
C ARG A 1 8.20 14.20 4.69
N LYS A 2 8.35 13.56 5.88
CA LYS A 2 7.21 13.21 6.76
C LYS A 2 6.41 14.41 7.24
N GLU A 3 7.07 15.52 7.59
CA GLU A 3 6.44 16.76 8.07
C GLU A 3 5.60 17.45 6.98
N LYS A 4 6.04 17.46 5.73
CA LYS A 4 5.26 17.98 4.59
C LYS A 4 3.95 17.25 4.39
N HIS A 5 3.95 15.93 4.54
CA HIS A 5 2.74 15.11 4.40
C HIS A 5 1.78 15.28 5.58
N ARG A 6 2.31 15.52 6.80
CA ARG A 6 1.50 15.88 7.96
C ARG A 6 0.82 17.25 7.78
N ALA A 7 1.58 18.26 7.35
CA ALA A 7 1.05 19.60 7.11
C ALA A 7 -0.03 19.63 6.02
N ALA A 8 0.14 18.86 4.94
CA ALA A 8 -0.85 18.75 3.86
C ALA A 8 -2.17 18.11 4.29
N ARG A 9 -2.18 17.31 5.37
CA ARG A 9 -3.36 16.64 5.93
C ARG A 9 -4.01 17.41 7.07
N GLN A 10 -3.30 18.39 7.63
CA GLN A 10 -3.80 19.21 8.73
C GLN A 10 -5.05 19.99 8.31
N GLY A 11 -6.11 19.90 9.10
CA GLY A 11 -7.39 20.55 8.81
C GLY A 11 -8.33 19.80 7.86
N LYS A 12 -7.93 18.63 7.34
CA LYS A 12 -8.75 17.80 6.42
C LYS A 12 -9.49 16.64 7.12
N GLY A 13 -9.49 16.59 8.44
CA GLY A 13 -10.18 15.55 9.21
C GLY A 13 -9.49 14.18 9.24
N PHE A 14 -8.22 14.09 8.82
CA PHE A 14 -7.46 12.84 8.91
C PHE A 14 -6.88 12.62 10.31
N LEU A 15 -7.10 11.42 10.84
CA LEU A 15 -6.32 10.90 11.94
C LEU A 15 -5.13 10.11 11.37
N THR A 16 -3.91 10.46 11.75
CA THR A 16 -2.70 9.77 11.30
C THR A 16 -2.27 8.72 12.31
N ILE A 17 -2.14 7.48 11.85
CA ILE A 17 -1.53 6.37 12.59
C ILE A 17 -0.17 6.12 11.97
N GLU A 18 0.89 6.24 12.76
CA GLU A 18 2.24 5.91 12.32
C GLU A 18 2.56 4.46 12.68
N GLN A 19 2.56 3.59 11.69
CA GLN A 19 2.85 2.18 11.83
C GLN A 19 3.78 1.74 10.68
N PRO A 20 5.11 1.87 10.86
CA PRO A 20 6.06 1.57 9.78
C PRO A 20 6.20 0.08 9.47
N ARG A 21 5.81 -0.79 10.40
CA ARG A 21 5.81 -2.26 10.29
C ARG A 21 4.62 -2.84 11.05
N ASP A 22 4.35 -4.12 10.85
CA ASP A 22 3.28 -4.83 11.57
C ASP A 22 1.95 -4.07 11.49
N ILE A 23 1.51 -3.77 10.28
CA ILE A 23 0.32 -2.95 10.00
C ILE A 23 -0.93 -3.50 10.70
N LYS A 24 -0.98 -4.80 10.96
CA LYS A 24 -2.06 -5.41 11.72
C LYS A 24 -2.28 -4.74 13.09
N LYS A 25 -1.24 -4.20 13.72
CA LYS A 25 -1.36 -3.45 14.97
C LYS A 25 -2.15 -2.15 14.83
N ALA A 26 -2.17 -1.56 13.63
CA ALA A 26 -2.95 -0.37 13.35
C ALA A 26 -4.47 -0.66 13.28
N VAL A 27 -4.86 -1.91 13.00
CA VAL A 27 -6.27 -2.32 12.91
C VAL A 27 -7.03 -2.01 14.19
N GLU A 28 -6.41 -2.20 15.35
CA GLU A 28 -7.02 -1.92 16.66
C GLU A 28 -7.34 -0.43 16.88
N GLN A 29 -6.68 0.45 16.15
CA GLN A 29 -6.87 1.90 16.23
C GLN A 29 -7.89 2.44 15.22
N ILE A 30 -8.40 1.59 14.33
CA ILE A 30 -9.37 1.95 13.31
C ILE A 30 -10.76 1.93 13.92
N ARG A 31 -11.45 3.07 13.88
CA ARG A 31 -12.84 3.14 14.31
C ARG A 31 -13.74 2.43 13.28
N PRO A 32 -14.75 1.66 13.74
CA PRO A 32 -15.73 1.06 12.83
C PRO A 32 -16.34 2.07 11.88
N GLY A 33 -16.44 1.72 10.60
CA GLY A 33 -16.98 2.60 9.57
C GLY A 33 -16.02 3.64 9.00
N SER A 34 -14.75 3.66 9.44
CA SER A 34 -13.75 4.59 8.93
C SER A 34 -13.20 4.15 7.58
N ALA A 35 -12.93 5.12 6.71
CA ALA A 35 -12.10 4.92 5.52
C ALA A 35 -10.62 4.99 5.91
N VAL A 36 -9.81 4.14 5.31
CA VAL A 36 -8.37 4.04 5.57
C VAL A 36 -7.58 4.33 4.30
N LEU A 37 -6.60 5.23 4.40
CA LEU A 37 -5.60 5.48 3.38
C LEU A 37 -4.25 4.97 3.86
N LEU A 38 -3.70 3.97 3.19
CA LEU A 38 -2.34 3.49 3.41
C LEU A 38 -1.37 4.18 2.47
N GLU A 39 -0.45 4.95 3.04
CA GLU A 39 0.60 5.67 2.31
C GLU A 39 1.97 5.34 2.92
N CYS A 40 2.84 4.63 2.23
CA CYS A 40 2.67 3.95 0.95
C CYS A 40 3.18 2.51 1.06
N MET A 41 2.76 1.65 0.15
CA MET A 41 3.13 0.23 0.13
C MET A 41 4.64 0.03 -0.05
N SER A 42 5.29 0.84 -0.88
CA SER A 42 6.74 0.74 -1.11
C SER A 42 7.57 0.93 0.17
N ASN A 43 7.20 1.88 1.02
CA ASN A 43 7.86 2.07 2.31
C ASN A 43 7.58 0.90 3.27
N LEU A 44 6.36 0.39 3.28
CA LEU A 44 6.01 -0.75 4.12
C LEU A 44 6.82 -1.99 3.74
N VAL A 45 6.93 -2.30 2.46
CA VAL A 45 7.73 -3.43 1.96
C VAL A 45 9.19 -3.26 2.35
N ALA A 46 9.76 -2.07 2.15
CA ALA A 46 11.15 -1.79 2.54
C ALA A 46 11.36 -1.96 4.05
N ASN A 47 10.47 -1.44 4.87
CA ASN A 47 10.57 -1.54 6.34
C ASN A 47 10.41 -2.98 6.85
N GLU A 48 9.55 -3.78 6.22
CA GLU A 48 9.37 -5.18 6.57
C GLU A 48 10.54 -6.05 6.11
N MET A 49 11.15 -5.71 4.99
CA MET A 49 12.22 -6.48 4.38
C MET A 49 13.59 -6.18 4.98
N PHE A 50 13.94 -4.88 5.09
CA PHE A 50 15.23 -4.43 5.60
C PHE A 50 15.15 -4.11 7.10
N ARG A 51 15.60 -5.04 7.94
CA ARG A 51 15.60 -4.91 9.40
C ARG A 51 17.03 -4.71 9.91
N ALA A 52 17.14 -4.19 11.12
CA ALA A 52 18.45 -3.98 11.77
C ALA A 52 19.24 -5.28 11.95
N ASP A 53 18.57 -6.41 12.10
CA ASP A 53 19.13 -7.75 12.30
C ASP A 53 19.29 -8.57 11.01
N GLY A 54 18.94 -8.00 9.85
CA GLY A 54 19.09 -8.64 8.56
C GLY A 54 17.94 -8.43 7.61
N ILE A 55 17.98 -9.15 6.49
CA ILE A 55 16.99 -9.06 5.41
C ILE A 55 16.01 -10.23 5.54
N VAL A 56 14.73 -9.91 5.58
CA VAL A 56 13.66 -10.92 5.58
C VAL A 56 13.40 -11.37 4.13
N PRO A 57 13.30 -12.69 3.87
CA PRO A 57 13.00 -13.19 2.53
C PRO A 57 11.71 -12.61 1.95
N GLY A 58 11.73 -12.22 0.67
CA GLY A 58 10.63 -11.54 0.01
C GLY A 58 9.32 -12.30 0.02
N GLY A 59 9.35 -13.64 -0.06
CA GLY A 59 8.16 -14.49 0.04
C GLY A 59 7.45 -14.37 1.39
N GLN A 60 8.20 -14.32 2.48
CA GLN A 60 7.65 -14.12 3.83
C GLN A 60 7.05 -12.72 3.99
N VAL A 61 7.73 -11.70 3.50
CA VAL A 61 7.24 -10.32 3.52
C VAL A 61 5.94 -10.20 2.73
N LYS A 62 5.88 -10.80 1.55
CA LYS A 62 4.68 -10.82 0.72
C LYS A 62 3.48 -11.44 1.43
N GLU A 63 3.65 -12.64 1.97
CA GLU A 63 2.57 -13.34 2.68
C GLU A 63 2.07 -12.55 3.89
N LYS A 64 2.99 -12.01 4.67
CA LYS A 64 2.66 -11.17 5.83
C LYS A 64 1.87 -9.94 5.41
N ILE A 65 2.37 -9.15 4.47
CA ILE A 65 1.73 -7.91 4.04
C ILE A 65 0.34 -8.17 3.43
N LEU A 66 0.20 -9.18 2.57
CA LEU A 66 -1.11 -9.51 1.99
C LEU A 66 -2.12 -9.94 3.05
N SER A 67 -1.70 -10.70 4.05
CA SER A 67 -2.55 -11.07 5.19
C SER A 67 -2.98 -9.84 5.99
N GLU A 68 -2.06 -8.91 6.23
CA GLU A 68 -2.34 -7.66 6.96
C GLU A 68 -3.24 -6.71 6.16
N MET A 69 -3.11 -6.67 4.83
CA MET A 69 -4.00 -5.88 3.96
C MET A 69 -5.44 -6.42 4.00
N ARG A 70 -5.62 -7.73 4.04
CA ARG A 70 -6.95 -8.34 4.21
C ARG A 70 -7.56 -7.96 5.56
N ALA A 71 -6.78 -7.98 6.64
CA ALA A 71 -7.25 -7.53 7.95
C ALA A 71 -7.65 -6.05 7.95
N LEU A 72 -6.88 -5.17 7.30
CA LEU A 72 -7.25 -3.76 7.14
C LEU A 72 -8.53 -3.59 6.33
N ARG A 73 -8.69 -4.35 5.25
CA ARG A 73 -9.89 -4.31 4.41
C ARG A 73 -11.15 -4.70 5.20
N GLU A 74 -11.06 -5.71 6.04
CA GLU A 74 -12.17 -6.15 6.89
C GLU A 74 -12.52 -5.10 7.96
N ALA A 75 -11.53 -4.40 8.50
CA ALA A 75 -11.72 -3.39 9.54
C ALA A 75 -12.21 -2.04 9.01
N ALA A 76 -11.92 -1.70 7.76
CA ALA A 76 -12.24 -0.43 7.15
C ALA A 76 -13.54 -0.49 6.33
N SER A 77 -14.29 0.61 6.29
CA SER A 77 -15.41 0.76 5.35
C SER A 77 -14.94 0.90 3.90
N ARG A 78 -13.79 1.52 3.72
CA ARG A 78 -13.09 1.67 2.44
C ARG A 78 -11.60 1.67 2.68
N LEU A 79 -10.84 0.94 1.87
CA LEU A 79 -9.39 0.90 1.92
C LEU A 79 -8.82 1.42 0.59
N VAL A 80 -7.99 2.46 0.68
CA VAL A 80 -7.22 2.98 -0.44
C VAL A 80 -5.74 2.73 -0.16
N ILE A 81 -5.05 2.07 -1.07
CA ILE A 81 -3.63 1.77 -0.97
C ILE A 81 -2.87 2.56 -2.03
N VAL A 82 -1.92 3.37 -1.60
CA VAL A 82 -0.98 4.06 -2.48
C VAL A 82 0.29 3.24 -2.60
N THR A 83 0.71 2.99 -3.81
CA THR A 83 1.96 2.28 -4.11
C THR A 83 2.73 3.01 -5.21
N ASN A 84 4.02 2.72 -5.32
CA ASN A 84 4.88 3.27 -6.36
C ASN A 84 5.30 2.17 -7.31
N ASN A 85 5.46 2.54 -8.58
CA ASN A 85 6.13 1.71 -9.56
C ASN A 85 7.61 2.15 -9.62
N VAL A 86 8.55 1.29 -9.23
CA VAL A 86 9.98 1.67 -9.02
C VAL A 86 10.88 1.02 -10.10
N PHE A 87 10.36 0.68 -11.29
CA PHE A 87 10.89 -0.46 -12.01
C PHE A 87 11.70 -0.20 -13.28
N GLU A 88 11.89 1.03 -13.77
CA GLU A 88 12.45 1.20 -15.09
C GLU A 88 13.34 2.44 -15.24
N ASP A 89 14.49 2.45 -14.60
CA ASP A 89 15.51 3.47 -14.84
C ASP A 89 16.77 2.95 -15.52
N GLY A 90 16.83 1.64 -15.87
CA GLY A 90 17.95 1.03 -16.56
C GLY A 90 19.24 0.95 -15.74
N VAL A 91 19.20 1.20 -14.44
CA VAL A 91 20.35 1.13 -13.54
C VAL A 91 20.55 -0.31 -13.06
N PRO A 92 21.78 -0.85 -13.02
CA PRO A 92 22.03 -2.14 -12.40
C PRO A 92 21.92 -2.02 -10.88
N TYR A 93 20.99 -2.79 -10.31
CA TYR A 93 20.79 -2.87 -8.86
C TYR A 93 21.50 -4.06 -8.25
N ASP A 94 21.86 -3.96 -6.96
CA ASP A 94 22.35 -5.10 -6.20
C ASP A 94 21.25 -6.16 -5.97
N ALA A 95 21.64 -7.34 -5.48
CA ALA A 95 20.73 -8.46 -5.28
C ALA A 95 19.60 -8.16 -4.30
N ASP A 96 19.88 -7.38 -3.25
CA ASP A 96 18.90 -7.04 -2.22
C ASP A 96 17.87 -6.04 -2.74
N THR A 97 18.31 -5.07 -3.51
CA THR A 97 17.42 -4.11 -4.20
C THR A 97 16.55 -4.81 -5.24
N LEU A 98 17.11 -5.75 -6.00
CA LEU A 98 16.34 -6.56 -6.96
C LEU A 98 15.29 -7.43 -6.24
N ALA A 99 15.62 -8.01 -5.10
CA ALA A 99 14.68 -8.78 -4.29
C ALA A 99 13.54 -7.90 -3.77
N TYR A 100 13.85 -6.69 -3.33
CA TYR A 100 12.85 -5.69 -2.93
C TYR A 100 11.91 -5.30 -4.08
N ILE A 101 12.47 -4.97 -5.24
CA ILE A 101 11.71 -4.60 -6.44
C ILE A 101 10.76 -5.74 -6.84
N ARG A 102 11.26 -6.98 -6.88
CA ARG A 102 10.47 -8.16 -7.19
C ARG A 102 9.34 -8.36 -6.19
N THR A 103 9.63 -8.28 -4.91
CA THR A 103 8.65 -8.45 -3.84
C THR A 103 7.54 -7.40 -3.92
N LEU A 104 7.90 -6.12 -4.10
CA LEU A 104 6.94 -5.04 -4.28
C LEU A 104 6.08 -5.26 -5.53
N GLY A 105 6.68 -5.66 -6.65
CA GLY A 105 5.95 -5.96 -7.88
C GLY A 105 4.94 -7.09 -7.72
N GLU A 106 5.31 -8.17 -7.06
CA GLU A 106 4.40 -9.29 -6.79
C GLU A 106 3.25 -8.88 -5.85
N ILE A 107 3.53 -8.08 -4.83
CA ILE A 107 2.50 -7.53 -3.93
C ILE A 107 1.54 -6.65 -4.72
N ASN A 108 2.06 -5.74 -5.55
CA ASN A 108 1.23 -4.86 -6.37
C ASN A 108 0.31 -5.64 -7.32
N GLN A 109 0.81 -6.72 -7.93
CA GLN A 109 0.00 -7.59 -8.78
C GLN A 109 -1.14 -8.28 -8.00
N CYS A 110 -0.84 -8.77 -6.80
CA CYS A 110 -1.87 -9.38 -5.94
C CYS A 110 -2.92 -8.36 -5.51
N LEU A 111 -2.50 -7.17 -5.10
CA LEU A 111 -3.41 -6.08 -4.71
C LEU A 111 -4.31 -5.65 -5.88
N LEU A 112 -3.75 -5.55 -7.09
CA LEU A 112 -4.53 -5.23 -8.28
C LEU A 112 -5.61 -6.27 -8.58
N ARG A 113 -5.31 -7.55 -8.38
CA ARG A 113 -6.30 -8.63 -8.58
C ARG A 113 -7.43 -8.56 -7.55
N GLU A 114 -7.11 -8.24 -6.31
CA GLU A 114 -8.08 -8.17 -5.20
C GLU A 114 -8.82 -6.82 -5.14
N ALA A 115 -8.30 -5.76 -5.75
CA ALA A 115 -8.92 -4.45 -5.74
C ALA A 115 -10.23 -4.41 -6.55
N ASP A 116 -11.18 -3.61 -6.10
CA ASP A 116 -12.39 -3.29 -6.85
C ASP A 116 -12.10 -2.31 -7.98
N GLU A 117 -11.24 -1.33 -7.70
CA GLU A 117 -10.79 -0.30 -8.65
C GLU A 117 -9.28 -0.10 -8.52
N ALA A 118 -8.63 0.22 -9.64
CA ALA A 118 -7.23 0.59 -9.65
C ALA A 118 -6.95 1.64 -10.72
N ALA A 119 -6.07 2.59 -10.39
CA ALA A 119 -5.64 3.61 -11.33
C ALA A 119 -4.14 3.88 -11.18
N GLU A 120 -3.50 4.23 -12.28
CA GLU A 120 -2.16 4.78 -12.31
C GLU A 120 -2.25 6.30 -12.46
N VAL A 121 -1.46 7.04 -11.69
CA VAL A 121 -1.40 8.50 -11.82
C VAL A 121 -0.20 8.86 -12.69
N VAL A 122 -0.48 9.36 -13.88
CA VAL A 122 0.53 9.78 -14.86
C VAL A 122 0.42 11.29 -15.06
N VAL A 123 1.47 12.02 -14.72
CA VAL A 123 1.51 13.50 -14.82
C VAL A 123 0.30 14.16 -14.15
N GLY A 124 -0.08 13.66 -12.97
CA GLY A 124 -1.23 14.17 -12.19
C GLY A 124 -2.60 13.74 -12.70
N LEU A 125 -2.69 12.94 -13.76
CA LEU A 125 -3.94 12.44 -14.32
C LEU A 125 -4.14 10.96 -13.99
N PRO A 126 -5.30 10.56 -13.45
CA PRO A 126 -5.59 9.16 -13.20
C PRO A 126 -5.90 8.43 -14.52
N VAL A 127 -5.22 7.30 -14.72
CA VAL A 127 -5.47 6.36 -15.80
C VAL A 127 -6.04 5.09 -15.20
N SER A 128 -7.26 4.73 -15.56
CA SER A 128 -7.92 3.52 -15.03
C SER A 128 -7.21 2.26 -15.52
N LEU A 129 -6.81 1.41 -14.58
CA LEU A 129 -6.27 0.06 -14.84
C LEU A 129 -7.33 -1.01 -14.60
N LYS A 130 -8.25 -0.75 -13.68
CA LYS A 130 -9.35 -1.64 -13.32
C LYS A 130 -10.53 -0.79 -12.88
N GLU A 131 -11.65 -0.93 -13.54
CA GLU A 131 -12.90 -0.25 -13.17
C GLU A 131 -13.68 -1.11 -12.19
N GLY A 132 -14.26 -0.45 -11.18
CA GLY A 132 -15.24 -1.06 -10.29
C GLY A 132 -16.46 -1.53 -11.07
N ARG A 133 -17.12 -2.57 -10.61
CA ARG A 133 -18.43 -2.94 -11.14
C ARG A 133 -19.35 -1.75 -10.96
N LYS A 134 -19.74 -1.12 -12.06
CA LYS A 134 -20.90 -0.22 -12.04
C LYS A 134 -22.08 -1.11 -11.67
N GLU A 135 -22.63 -0.93 -10.47
CA GLU A 135 -23.95 -1.48 -10.21
C GLU A 135 -24.87 -0.97 -11.33
N PRO A 136 -25.61 -1.85 -12.01
CA PRO A 136 -26.61 -1.37 -12.95
C PRO A 136 -27.53 -0.45 -12.16
N CYS A 137 -27.67 0.80 -12.63
CA CYS A 137 -28.66 1.71 -12.08
C CYS A 137 -30.00 0.96 -12.13
N GLY A 138 -30.44 0.45 -10.99
CA GLY A 138 -31.76 -0.15 -10.88
C GLY A 138 -32.78 0.94 -11.09
N PHE A 139 -33.49 0.84 -12.15
CA PHE A 139 -34.75 1.54 -12.30
C PHE A 139 -35.82 0.79 -11.54
#